data_9301428a33d6e148ba810789d4002a79
#
_entry.id   9301428a33d6e148ba810789d4002a79
#
_cell.length_a   1.000
_cell.length_b   1.000
_cell.length_c   1.000
_cell.angle_alpha   90.00
_cell.angle_beta   90.00
_cell.angle_gamma   90.00
#
_symmetry.space_group_name_H-M   'P 1'
#
loop_
_entity.id
_entity.type
_entity.pdbx_description
1 polymer ?
#
loop_
_entity_poly.entity_id
_entity_poly.type
_entity_poly.pdbx_seq_one_letter_code
_entity_poly.pdbx_strand_id
1 'polypeptide(L)'
;MKTLDSSSLSSFAPTGILRVGNNLGYPILANEDPISKKLYGVTIDLANEIGKRIALPVELIPFKTAGTTVDAVKGGNIDLVFVAIDPVRGADISYTPSYIQIEGAYMVKVSSPLTINEEVDIAGNQIVVGKGSAYDLYLTREIKNAKLLRATSSQAVIDDFMSGKGSVAAGVKQQLESDAKRYEGLRMLPGRFMVINQAIGIPKTRANYENTISYLSNIIAELKQSGFVADAMKRYNIQGAKVAD
;
A
#
# COMPACT_ATOMS: atom_id res chain seq x y z
N MET A 1 -23.64 -13.17 10.61
CA MET A 1 -22.38 -12.92 11.36
C MET A 1 -22.63 -13.04 12.86
N LYS A 2 -21.77 -13.75 13.65
CA LYS A 2 -21.86 -13.75 15.12
C LYS A 2 -21.50 -12.33 15.60
N THR A 3 -22.33 -11.78 16.49
CA THR A 3 -22.00 -10.55 17.23
C THR A 3 -20.73 -10.79 18.05
N LEU A 4 -19.79 -9.88 17.95
CA LEU A 4 -18.58 -9.91 18.76
C LEU A 4 -18.94 -9.61 20.22
N ASP A 5 -18.37 -10.34 21.16
CA ASP A 5 -18.49 -10.01 22.57
C ASP A 5 -17.56 -8.83 22.95
N SER A 6 -17.74 -8.28 24.15
CA SER A 6 -16.98 -7.12 24.61
C SER A 6 -15.47 -7.38 24.65
N SER A 7 -15.03 -8.61 24.92
CA SER A 7 -13.60 -8.97 24.96
C SER A 7 -12.99 -8.99 23.56
N SER A 8 -13.74 -9.47 22.57
CA SER A 8 -13.36 -9.43 21.17
C SER A 8 -13.32 -8.01 20.63
N LEU A 9 -14.30 -7.16 20.97
CA LEU A 9 -14.32 -5.75 20.56
C LEU A 9 -13.12 -4.97 21.11
N SER A 10 -12.71 -5.23 22.37
CA SER A 10 -11.51 -4.60 22.95
C SER A 10 -10.21 -5.02 22.25
N SER A 11 -10.21 -6.19 21.60
CA SER A 11 -9.07 -6.64 20.78
C SER A 11 -9.00 -5.91 19.43
N PHE A 12 -10.13 -5.46 18.89
CA PHE A 12 -10.15 -4.62 17.69
C PHE A 12 -9.74 -3.19 18.00
N ALA A 13 -10.34 -2.58 19.01
CA ALA A 13 -10.16 -1.18 19.35
C ALA A 13 -10.16 -0.99 20.88
N PRO A 14 -8.99 -1.06 21.54
CA PRO A 14 -8.88 -0.91 23.00
C PRO A 14 -9.45 0.41 23.55
N THR A 15 -9.52 1.43 22.71
CA THR A 15 -10.06 2.76 23.07
C THR A 15 -11.56 2.90 22.85
N GLY A 16 -12.22 1.86 22.30
CA GLY A 16 -13.63 1.93 21.88
C GLY A 16 -13.86 2.62 20.53
N ILE A 17 -12.79 3.10 19.89
CA ILE A 17 -12.79 3.70 18.54
C ILE A 17 -11.79 2.94 17.69
N LEU A 18 -12.20 2.48 16.51
CA LEU A 18 -11.31 1.82 15.56
C LEU A 18 -10.46 2.86 14.84
N ARG A 19 -9.19 3.01 15.27
CA ARG A 19 -8.24 3.94 14.67
C ARG A 19 -7.58 3.29 13.47
N VAL A 20 -7.85 3.82 12.27
CA VAL A 20 -7.41 3.24 10.98
C VAL A 20 -6.38 4.12 10.32
N GLY A 21 -5.17 3.59 10.13
CA GLY A 21 -4.10 4.28 9.41
C GLY A 21 -4.27 4.21 7.89
N ASN A 22 -4.23 5.36 7.24
CA ASN A 22 -4.41 5.51 5.81
C ASN A 22 -3.15 6.12 5.17
N ASN A 23 -2.52 5.37 4.27
CA ASN A 23 -1.34 5.83 3.54
C ASN A 23 -1.75 6.70 2.35
N LEU A 24 -1.55 8.01 2.44
CA LEU A 24 -1.77 8.97 1.36
C LEU A 24 -0.59 9.09 0.39
N GLY A 25 0.53 8.47 0.71
CA GLY A 25 1.71 8.42 -0.19
C GLY A 25 1.49 7.57 -1.44
N TYR A 26 0.36 6.87 -1.51
CA TYR A 26 -0.10 6.12 -2.67
C TYR A 26 -1.58 6.46 -2.96
N PRO A 27 -1.85 7.52 -3.74
CA PRO A 27 -3.18 8.11 -3.88
C PRO A 27 -4.18 7.27 -4.67
N ILE A 28 -3.81 6.08 -5.14
CA ILE A 28 -4.74 5.19 -5.86
C ILE A 28 -5.77 4.57 -4.92
N LEU A 29 -5.39 4.25 -3.66
CA LEU A 29 -6.28 3.56 -2.72
C LEU A 29 -6.85 4.47 -1.63
N ALA A 30 -6.15 5.57 -1.29
CA ALA A 30 -6.59 6.57 -0.32
C ALA A 30 -6.15 7.96 -0.75
N ASN A 31 -7.03 8.92 -0.60
CA ASN A 31 -6.81 10.32 -0.94
C ASN A 31 -7.41 11.25 0.12
N GLU A 32 -7.00 12.50 0.11
CA GLU A 32 -7.58 13.60 0.88
C GLU A 32 -8.10 14.66 -0.09
N ASP A 33 -9.35 15.05 0.08
CA ASP A 33 -9.93 16.18 -0.65
C ASP A 33 -9.20 17.47 -0.24
N PRO A 34 -8.65 18.23 -1.19
CA PRO A 34 -7.81 19.39 -0.87
C PRO A 34 -8.54 20.52 -0.16
N ILE A 35 -9.88 20.60 -0.32
CA ILE A 35 -10.72 21.66 0.25
C ILE A 35 -11.32 21.22 1.58
N SER A 36 -12.08 20.12 1.56
CA SER A 36 -12.82 19.64 2.74
C SER A 36 -11.97 18.85 3.72
N LYS A 37 -10.76 18.44 3.33
CA LYS A 37 -9.86 17.57 4.09
C LYS A 37 -10.43 16.18 4.41
N LYS A 38 -11.54 15.82 3.78
CA LYS A 38 -12.12 14.49 3.93
C LYS A 38 -11.30 13.44 3.20
N LEU A 39 -11.06 12.33 3.87
CA LEU A 39 -10.42 11.16 3.26
C LEU A 39 -11.45 10.41 2.42
N TYR A 40 -11.00 9.91 1.27
CA TYR A 40 -11.80 9.08 0.37
C TYR A 40 -10.93 8.05 -0.36
N GLY A 41 -11.54 7.01 -0.91
CA GLY A 41 -10.86 5.96 -1.64
C GLY A 41 -11.26 4.56 -1.16
N VAL A 42 -10.73 3.55 -1.82
CA VAL A 42 -11.09 2.14 -1.57
C VAL A 42 -10.83 1.74 -0.11
N THR A 43 -9.70 2.13 0.46
CA THR A 43 -9.37 1.78 1.86
C THR A 43 -10.26 2.51 2.86
N ILE A 44 -10.73 3.70 2.52
CA ILE A 44 -11.66 4.48 3.34
C ILE A 44 -13.03 3.81 3.38
N ASP A 45 -13.53 3.37 2.21
CA ASP A 45 -14.79 2.63 2.12
C ASP A 45 -14.72 1.32 2.90
N LEU A 46 -13.61 0.57 2.77
CA LEU A 46 -13.38 -0.65 3.52
C LEU A 46 -13.31 -0.41 5.03
N ALA A 47 -12.62 0.63 5.48
CA ALA A 47 -12.52 0.99 6.90
C ALA A 47 -13.90 1.27 7.50
N ASN A 48 -14.71 2.08 6.82
CA ASN A 48 -16.05 2.42 7.26
C ASN A 48 -16.98 1.19 7.29
N GLU A 49 -16.90 0.33 6.27
CA GLU A 49 -17.72 -0.90 6.24
C GLU A 49 -17.30 -1.89 7.35
N ILE A 50 -16.01 -2.00 7.64
CA ILE A 50 -15.51 -2.80 8.77
C ILE A 50 -16.05 -2.24 10.08
N GLY A 51 -15.92 -0.94 10.34
CA GLY A 51 -16.44 -0.30 11.55
C GLY A 51 -17.93 -0.53 11.73
N LYS A 52 -18.71 -0.40 10.66
CA LYS A 52 -20.15 -0.71 10.65
C LYS A 52 -20.45 -2.16 11.05
N ARG A 53 -19.69 -3.12 10.51
CA ARG A 53 -19.91 -4.56 10.79
C ARG A 53 -19.55 -4.96 12.21
N ILE A 54 -18.54 -4.31 12.81
CA ILE A 54 -18.16 -4.56 14.19
C ILE A 54 -18.84 -3.62 15.20
N ALA A 55 -19.72 -2.73 14.73
CA ALA A 55 -20.43 -1.73 15.52
C ALA A 55 -19.52 -0.81 16.35
N LEU A 56 -18.38 -0.39 15.76
CA LEU A 56 -17.46 0.58 16.36
C LEU A 56 -17.35 1.84 15.52
N PRO A 57 -17.25 3.02 16.14
CA PRO A 57 -16.90 4.24 15.43
C PRO A 57 -15.50 4.11 14.83
N VAL A 58 -15.28 4.72 13.66
CA VAL A 58 -14.01 4.71 12.92
C VAL A 58 -13.37 6.08 12.98
N GLU A 59 -12.10 6.12 13.33
CA GLU A 59 -11.24 7.29 13.19
C GLU A 59 -10.22 7.03 12.07
N LEU A 60 -10.28 7.83 11.01
CA LEU A 60 -9.39 7.72 9.86
C LEU A 60 -8.18 8.64 10.06
N ILE A 61 -6.99 8.07 10.17
CA ILE A 61 -5.75 8.81 10.47
C ILE A 61 -4.85 8.80 9.23
N PRO A 62 -4.57 9.96 8.61
CA PRO A 62 -3.74 10.04 7.41
C PRO A 62 -2.25 9.98 7.74
N PHE A 63 -1.50 9.29 6.89
CA PHE A 63 -0.03 9.22 6.91
C PHE A 63 0.54 9.52 5.54
N LYS A 64 1.72 10.13 5.48
CA LYS A 64 2.37 10.52 4.23
C LYS A 64 3.04 9.35 3.49
N THR A 65 3.40 8.28 4.19
CA THR A 65 4.10 7.13 3.61
C THR A 65 3.63 5.81 4.24
N ALA A 66 3.81 4.70 3.51
CA ALA A 66 3.54 3.37 4.04
C ALA A 66 4.41 3.04 5.27
N GLY A 67 5.67 3.49 5.28
CA GLY A 67 6.58 3.29 6.41
C GLY A 67 6.05 3.90 7.69
N THR A 68 5.65 5.19 7.66
CA THR A 68 5.11 5.88 8.85
C THR A 68 3.79 5.29 9.33
N THR A 69 2.96 4.76 8.41
CA THR A 69 1.73 4.06 8.79
C THR A 69 2.03 2.73 9.51
N VAL A 70 3.03 2.00 9.01
CA VAL A 70 3.51 0.76 9.65
C VAL A 70 4.10 1.03 11.04
N ASP A 71 4.90 2.07 11.18
CA ASP A 71 5.46 2.45 12.49
C ASP A 71 4.35 2.81 13.49
N ALA A 72 3.30 3.49 13.04
CA ALA A 72 2.16 3.84 13.89
C ALA A 72 1.38 2.62 14.40
N VAL A 73 1.14 1.60 13.54
CA VAL A 73 0.44 0.38 13.98
C VAL A 73 1.31 -0.46 14.91
N LYS A 74 2.61 -0.56 14.66
CA LYS A 74 3.57 -1.23 15.53
C LYS A 74 3.65 -0.57 16.91
N GLY A 75 3.62 0.75 16.95
CA GLY A 75 3.63 1.55 18.17
C GLY A 75 2.29 1.61 18.92
N GLY A 76 1.23 0.97 18.40
CA GLY A 76 -0.11 0.99 19.02
C GLY A 76 -0.86 2.33 18.90
N ASN A 77 -0.36 3.26 18.07
CA ASN A 77 -1.03 4.54 17.82
C ASN A 77 -2.27 4.42 16.95
N ILE A 78 -2.34 3.35 16.13
CA ILE A 78 -3.50 2.95 15.34
C ILE A 78 -3.79 1.46 15.55
N ASP A 79 -4.99 1.03 15.24
CA ASP A 79 -5.46 -0.33 15.51
C ASP A 79 -5.39 -1.21 14.27
N LEU A 80 -5.56 -0.61 13.09
CA LEU A 80 -5.63 -1.27 11.82
C LEU A 80 -4.93 -0.44 10.75
N VAL A 81 -4.25 -1.10 9.81
CA VAL A 81 -3.57 -0.45 8.69
C VAL A 81 -3.90 -1.16 7.37
N PHE A 82 -4.08 -0.38 6.31
CA PHE A 82 -4.11 -0.89 4.94
C PHE A 82 -2.72 -0.78 4.34
N VAL A 83 -2.07 -1.92 4.09
CA VAL A 83 -0.67 -1.96 3.67
C VAL A 83 -0.36 -3.23 2.88
N ALA A 84 0.66 -3.17 2.04
CA ALA A 84 1.13 -4.35 1.31
C ALA A 84 1.74 -5.38 2.26
N ILE A 85 1.42 -6.65 2.01
CA ILE A 85 2.06 -7.80 2.66
C ILE A 85 3.54 -7.77 2.31
N ASP A 86 4.38 -7.82 3.34
CA ASP A 86 5.84 -7.87 3.20
C ASP A 86 6.46 -8.66 4.37
N PRO A 87 7.46 -9.53 4.13
CA PRO A 87 8.08 -10.35 5.17
C PRO A 87 8.69 -9.54 6.33
N VAL A 88 9.31 -8.38 6.02
CA VAL A 88 9.92 -7.51 7.04
C VAL A 88 8.86 -6.94 7.96
N ARG A 89 7.76 -6.44 7.39
CA ARG A 89 6.62 -5.94 8.15
C ARG A 89 5.91 -7.06 8.91
N GLY A 90 5.85 -8.26 8.33
CA GLY A 90 5.23 -9.45 8.89
C GLY A 90 5.88 -9.98 10.17
N ALA A 91 7.07 -9.50 10.55
CA ALA A 91 7.65 -9.77 11.85
C ALA A 91 6.74 -9.26 12.99
N ASP A 92 6.18 -8.06 12.83
CA ASP A 92 5.40 -7.36 13.86
C ASP A 92 3.91 -7.23 13.55
N ILE A 93 3.51 -7.46 12.28
CA ILE A 93 2.15 -7.28 11.78
C ILE A 93 1.58 -8.61 11.31
N SER A 94 0.35 -8.91 11.72
CA SER A 94 -0.45 -10.01 11.17
C SER A 94 -1.38 -9.47 10.09
N TYR A 95 -1.52 -10.21 8.98
CA TYR A 95 -2.27 -9.78 7.80
C TYR A 95 -3.51 -10.62 7.53
N THR A 96 -4.55 -10.00 6.99
CA THR A 96 -5.61 -10.71 6.28
C THR A 96 -5.09 -11.24 4.94
N PRO A 97 -5.84 -12.11 4.24
CA PRO A 97 -5.67 -12.28 2.81
C PRO A 97 -5.75 -10.93 2.07
N SER A 98 -5.10 -10.85 0.93
CA SER A 98 -5.12 -9.66 0.09
C SER A 98 -6.52 -9.31 -0.40
N TYR A 99 -6.85 -8.02 -0.46
CA TYR A 99 -8.12 -7.52 -1.03
C TYR A 99 -7.93 -6.94 -2.44
N ILE A 100 -6.75 -6.40 -2.75
CA ILE A 100 -6.37 -5.85 -4.06
C ILE A 100 -4.93 -6.24 -4.38
N GLN A 101 -4.66 -6.47 -5.65
CA GLN A 101 -3.32 -6.63 -6.20
C GLN A 101 -3.00 -5.49 -7.14
N ILE A 102 -1.79 -4.94 -7.00
CA ILE A 102 -1.18 -3.92 -7.85
C ILE A 102 0.20 -4.38 -8.30
N GLU A 103 0.81 -3.69 -9.26
CA GLU A 103 2.08 -4.09 -9.86
C GLU A 103 3.19 -3.08 -9.57
N GLY A 104 4.38 -3.60 -9.23
CA GLY A 104 5.62 -2.85 -9.23
C GLY A 104 6.27 -2.89 -10.61
N ALA A 105 6.65 -1.72 -11.14
CA ALA A 105 7.22 -1.58 -12.47
C ALA A 105 8.41 -0.61 -12.46
N TYR A 106 9.20 -0.67 -13.53
CA TYR A 106 10.31 0.25 -13.77
C TYR A 106 9.97 1.25 -14.86
N MET A 107 10.46 2.47 -14.69
CA MET A 107 10.42 3.53 -15.68
C MET A 107 11.82 4.05 -15.95
N VAL A 108 12.11 4.32 -17.22
CA VAL A 108 13.40 4.81 -17.70
C VAL A 108 13.20 5.97 -18.67
N LYS A 109 14.26 6.71 -18.98
CA LYS A 109 14.26 7.69 -20.09
C LYS A 109 14.13 6.95 -21.42
N VAL A 110 13.48 7.56 -22.41
CA VAL A 110 13.37 6.99 -23.78
C VAL A 110 14.75 6.67 -24.35
N SER A 111 15.77 7.48 -24.04
CA SER A 111 17.16 7.27 -24.45
C SER A 111 17.90 6.14 -23.71
N SER A 112 17.29 5.55 -22.69
CA SER A 112 17.92 4.44 -21.95
C SER A 112 18.11 3.21 -22.83
N PRO A 113 19.27 2.52 -22.74
CA PRO A 113 19.48 1.26 -23.46
C PRO A 113 18.70 0.09 -22.86
N LEU A 114 18.19 0.21 -21.62
CA LEU A 114 17.45 -0.86 -20.94
C LEU A 114 16.12 -1.15 -21.63
N THR A 115 15.84 -2.41 -21.94
CA THR A 115 14.65 -2.83 -22.68
C THR A 115 13.73 -3.76 -21.90
N ILE A 116 14.29 -4.49 -20.92
CA ILE A 116 13.58 -5.46 -20.08
C ILE A 116 13.97 -5.30 -18.60
N ASN A 117 13.16 -5.84 -17.69
CA ASN A 117 13.38 -5.70 -16.25
C ASN A 117 14.68 -6.36 -15.76
N GLU A 118 15.11 -7.45 -16.39
CA GLU A 118 16.29 -8.22 -16.04
C GLU A 118 17.59 -7.42 -16.24
N GLU A 119 17.57 -6.43 -17.10
CA GLU A 119 18.72 -5.54 -17.36
C GLU A 119 18.89 -4.45 -16.30
N VAL A 120 17.92 -4.29 -15.38
CA VAL A 120 17.97 -3.23 -14.37
C VAL A 120 19.00 -3.52 -13.29
N ASP A 121 19.17 -4.79 -12.86
CA ASP A 121 20.11 -5.17 -11.82
C ASP A 121 21.53 -5.37 -12.34
N ILE A 122 22.12 -4.32 -12.92
CA ILE A 122 23.48 -4.30 -13.44
C ILE A 122 24.32 -3.29 -12.66
N ALA A 123 25.59 -3.61 -12.43
CA ALA A 123 26.55 -2.71 -11.80
C ALA A 123 26.63 -1.38 -12.55
N GLY A 124 26.54 -0.29 -11.82
CA GLY A 124 26.47 1.07 -12.36
C GLY A 124 25.07 1.65 -12.49
N ASN A 125 24.03 0.82 -12.53
CA ASN A 125 22.66 1.30 -12.48
C ASN A 125 22.31 1.81 -11.07
N GLN A 126 21.47 2.85 -11.05
CA GLN A 126 20.94 3.45 -9.83
C GLN A 126 19.42 3.51 -9.95
N ILE A 127 18.73 2.84 -9.02
CA ILE A 127 17.27 2.69 -9.02
C ILE A 127 16.70 3.60 -7.94
N VAL A 128 15.88 4.58 -8.32
CA VAL A 128 15.18 5.46 -7.39
C VAL A 128 13.92 4.75 -6.90
N VAL A 129 13.78 4.62 -5.57
CA VAL A 129 12.63 3.99 -4.90
C VAL A 129 12.05 4.91 -3.83
N GLY A 130 10.76 4.80 -3.55
CA GLY A 130 10.14 5.50 -2.42
C GLY A 130 10.48 4.82 -1.10
N LYS A 131 11.15 5.53 -0.19
CA LYS A 131 11.59 5.01 1.12
C LYS A 131 10.48 4.33 1.90
N GLY A 132 10.71 3.09 2.32
CA GLY A 132 9.77 2.30 3.14
C GLY A 132 8.54 1.78 2.40
N SER A 133 8.47 1.93 1.07
CA SER A 133 7.43 1.33 0.24
C SER A 133 7.59 -0.18 0.13
N ALA A 134 6.55 -0.88 -0.32
CA ALA A 134 6.62 -2.33 -0.53
C ALA A 134 7.70 -2.71 -1.57
N TYR A 135 7.82 -1.92 -2.62
CA TYR A 135 8.81 -2.14 -3.66
C TYR A 135 10.24 -1.76 -3.22
N ASP A 136 10.43 -0.79 -2.32
CA ASP A 136 11.73 -0.53 -1.68
C ASP A 136 12.17 -1.74 -0.86
N LEU A 137 11.28 -2.28 -0.02
CA LEU A 137 11.58 -3.47 0.79
C LEU A 137 11.88 -4.70 -0.08
N TYR A 138 11.10 -4.91 -1.14
CA TYR A 138 11.30 -6.00 -2.10
C TYR A 138 12.65 -5.85 -2.81
N LEU A 139 12.90 -4.70 -3.45
CA LEU A 139 14.13 -4.47 -4.20
C LEU A 139 15.38 -4.47 -3.30
N THR A 140 15.25 -4.09 -2.03
CA THR A 140 16.34 -4.20 -1.05
C THR A 140 16.79 -5.66 -0.85
N ARG A 141 15.88 -6.62 -0.99
CA ARG A 141 16.21 -8.06 -0.90
C ARG A 141 16.68 -8.66 -2.21
N GLU A 142 16.11 -8.20 -3.34
CA GLU A 142 16.30 -8.84 -4.65
C GLU A 142 17.49 -8.28 -5.42
N ILE A 143 17.73 -6.96 -5.39
CA ILE A 143 18.80 -6.29 -6.13
C ILE A 143 20.18 -6.68 -5.56
N LYS A 144 21.09 -7.09 -6.43
CA LYS A 144 22.43 -7.58 -6.08
C LYS A 144 23.54 -6.67 -6.59
N ASN A 145 23.37 -6.06 -7.76
CA ASN A 145 24.41 -5.34 -8.50
C ASN A 145 24.14 -3.85 -8.61
N ALA A 146 22.89 -3.46 -8.86
CA ALA A 146 22.48 -2.07 -8.93
C ALA A 146 22.40 -1.43 -7.53
N LYS A 147 22.42 -0.10 -7.47
CA LYS A 147 22.30 0.67 -6.23
C LYS A 147 20.88 1.22 -6.06
N LEU A 148 20.29 1.06 -4.89
CA LEU A 148 19.02 1.71 -4.55
C LEU A 148 19.26 3.13 -4.00
N LEU A 149 18.53 4.09 -4.55
CA LEU A 149 18.47 5.48 -4.09
C LEU A 149 17.05 5.76 -3.57
N ARG A 150 16.93 6.20 -2.33
CA ARG A 150 15.65 6.36 -1.67
C ARG A 150 15.17 7.80 -1.71
N ALA A 151 14.11 8.04 -2.49
CA ALA A 151 13.33 9.27 -2.43
C ALA A 151 12.55 9.33 -1.11
N THR A 152 12.17 10.52 -0.67
CA THR A 152 11.48 10.74 0.61
C THR A 152 10.09 10.08 0.67
N SER A 153 9.45 9.86 -0.48
CA SER A 153 8.15 9.21 -0.64
C SER A 153 8.01 8.59 -2.02
N SER A 154 6.97 7.78 -2.24
CA SER A 154 6.66 7.25 -3.57
C SER A 154 6.33 8.36 -4.59
N GLN A 155 5.72 9.45 -4.14
CA GLN A 155 5.39 10.60 -4.99
C GLN A 155 6.63 11.38 -5.46
N ALA A 156 7.72 11.34 -4.69
CA ALA A 156 8.96 12.04 -5.03
C ALA A 156 9.88 11.24 -5.99
N VAL A 157 9.54 9.99 -6.30
CA VAL A 157 10.41 9.10 -7.09
C VAL A 157 10.71 9.67 -8.48
N ILE A 158 9.68 10.10 -9.21
CA ILE A 158 9.87 10.62 -10.58
C ILE A 158 10.62 11.95 -10.56
N ASP A 159 10.34 12.84 -9.60
CA ASP A 159 11.03 14.13 -9.49
C ASP A 159 12.53 13.93 -9.18
N ASP A 160 12.85 13.03 -8.26
CA ASP A 160 14.22 12.66 -7.94
C ASP A 160 14.93 12.01 -9.15
N PHE A 161 14.26 11.10 -9.86
CA PHE A 161 14.77 10.49 -11.08
C PHE A 161 15.03 11.52 -12.18
N MET A 162 14.10 12.46 -12.41
CA MET A 162 14.25 13.51 -13.42
C MET A 162 15.30 14.55 -13.06
N SER A 163 15.59 14.73 -11.76
CA SER A 163 16.72 15.57 -11.31
C SER A 163 18.11 14.93 -11.53
N GLY A 164 18.15 13.71 -12.09
CA GLY A 164 19.39 13.02 -12.41
C GLY A 164 19.95 12.16 -11.27
N LYS A 165 19.18 11.92 -10.21
CA LYS A 165 19.64 11.08 -9.07
C LYS A 165 19.77 9.59 -9.39
N GLY A 166 19.21 9.11 -10.50
CA GLY A 166 19.30 7.70 -10.87
C GLY A 166 19.09 7.47 -12.37
N SER A 167 19.30 6.22 -12.80
CA SER A 167 19.11 5.76 -14.18
C SER A 167 17.75 5.08 -14.40
N VAL A 168 17.11 4.61 -13.32
CA VAL A 168 15.83 3.89 -13.32
C VAL A 168 14.96 4.42 -12.19
N ALA A 169 13.68 4.61 -12.43
CA ALA A 169 12.67 4.84 -11.40
C ALA A 169 11.88 3.54 -11.18
N ALA A 170 11.69 3.14 -9.92
CA ALA A 170 10.85 2.01 -9.54
C ALA A 170 9.67 2.48 -8.70
N GLY A 171 8.49 1.92 -8.94
CA GLY A 171 7.30 2.29 -8.20
C GLY A 171 6.10 1.44 -8.56
N VAL A 172 4.95 1.78 -7.98
CA VAL A 172 3.69 1.21 -8.43
C VAL A 172 3.40 1.75 -9.83
N LYS A 173 3.06 0.87 -10.75
CA LYS A 173 2.91 1.15 -12.19
C LYS A 173 2.05 2.37 -12.46
N GLN A 174 0.84 2.41 -11.90
CA GLN A 174 -0.11 3.51 -12.12
C GLN A 174 0.37 4.86 -11.54
N GLN A 175 1.10 4.81 -10.43
CA GLN A 175 1.70 6.00 -9.84
C GLN A 175 2.79 6.56 -10.75
N LEU A 176 3.68 5.70 -11.24
CA LEU A 176 4.72 6.09 -12.19
C LEU A 176 4.13 6.68 -13.47
N GLU A 177 3.10 6.03 -14.04
CA GLU A 177 2.41 6.51 -15.23
C GLU A 177 1.74 7.88 -15.01
N SER A 178 1.12 8.08 -13.84
CA SER A 178 0.49 9.35 -13.49
C SER A 178 1.51 10.47 -13.29
N ASP A 179 2.56 10.20 -12.54
CA ASP A 179 3.61 11.19 -12.23
C ASP A 179 4.41 11.56 -13.47
N ALA A 180 4.65 10.59 -14.37
CA ALA A 180 5.38 10.78 -15.61
C ALA A 180 4.65 11.71 -16.61
N LYS A 181 3.32 11.90 -16.47
CA LYS A 181 2.58 12.87 -17.30
C LYS A 181 3.08 14.32 -17.16
N ARG A 182 3.82 14.61 -16.08
CA ARG A 182 4.44 15.92 -15.84
C ARG A 182 5.74 16.14 -16.63
N TYR A 183 6.26 15.07 -17.26
CA TYR A 183 7.57 15.06 -17.93
C TYR A 183 7.46 14.38 -19.29
N GLU A 184 8.33 14.82 -20.20
CA GLU A 184 8.51 14.19 -21.50
C GLU A 184 9.71 13.22 -21.49
N GLY A 185 9.78 12.34 -22.48
CA GLY A 185 10.94 11.48 -22.70
C GLY A 185 11.07 10.32 -21.72
N LEU A 186 9.96 9.87 -21.10
CA LEU A 186 9.89 8.72 -20.23
C LEU A 186 9.16 7.54 -20.88
N ARG A 187 9.55 6.33 -20.52
CA ARG A 187 8.85 5.10 -20.91
C ARG A 187 8.92 4.07 -19.79
N MET A 188 7.89 3.25 -19.69
CA MET A 188 7.89 2.07 -18.84
C MET A 188 8.70 0.94 -19.47
N LEU A 189 9.41 0.15 -18.65
CA LEU A 189 9.84 -1.17 -19.08
C LEU A 189 8.65 -2.12 -19.13
N PRO A 190 8.65 -3.12 -20.04
CA PRO A 190 7.53 -4.04 -20.20
C PRO A 190 7.34 -4.93 -18.97
N GLY A 191 6.10 -5.28 -18.69
CA GLY A 191 5.77 -6.21 -17.60
C GLY A 191 5.81 -5.56 -16.20
N ARG A 192 6.24 -6.35 -15.23
CA ARG A 192 6.34 -5.97 -13.81
C ARG A 192 7.51 -6.71 -13.17
N PHE A 193 8.11 -6.14 -12.13
CA PHE A 193 9.13 -6.84 -11.34
C PHE A 193 8.52 -7.51 -10.09
N MET A 194 7.33 -7.07 -9.63
CA MET A 194 6.65 -7.71 -8.50
C MET A 194 5.12 -7.52 -8.58
N VAL A 195 4.39 -8.42 -7.91
CA VAL A 195 2.99 -8.22 -7.53
C VAL A 195 2.95 -7.73 -6.10
N ILE A 196 2.21 -6.67 -5.83
CA ILE A 196 2.02 -6.07 -4.52
C ILE A 196 0.64 -6.45 -4.01
N ASN A 197 0.59 -7.29 -2.99
CA ASN A 197 -0.64 -7.75 -2.36
C ASN A 197 -1.03 -6.80 -1.23
N GLN A 198 -2.09 -6.02 -1.42
CA GLN A 198 -2.62 -5.11 -0.41
C GLN A 198 -3.55 -5.86 0.55
N ALA A 199 -3.31 -5.74 1.84
CA ALA A 199 -4.05 -6.41 2.90
C ALA A 199 -4.34 -5.46 4.07
N ILE A 200 -5.13 -5.95 5.02
CA ILE A 200 -5.29 -5.32 6.33
C ILE A 200 -4.25 -5.91 7.26
N GLY A 201 -3.57 -5.06 8.02
CA GLY A 201 -2.61 -5.43 9.05
C GLY A 201 -3.04 -4.97 10.43
N ILE A 202 -2.75 -5.78 11.43
CA ILE A 202 -2.91 -5.46 12.85
C ILE A 202 -1.63 -5.82 13.61
N PRO A 203 -1.30 -5.16 14.74
CA PRO A 203 -0.08 -5.47 15.46
C PRO A 203 -0.17 -6.82 16.17
N LYS A 204 0.87 -7.65 16.06
CA LYS A 204 0.98 -8.94 16.76
C LYS A 204 1.13 -8.80 18.27
N THR A 205 1.47 -7.63 18.76
CA THR A 205 1.54 -7.31 20.19
C THR A 205 0.17 -7.21 20.85
N ARG A 206 -0.90 -7.15 20.07
CA ARG A 206 -2.27 -7.07 20.59
C ARG A 206 -2.75 -8.41 21.14
N ALA A 207 -3.40 -8.38 22.30
CA ALA A 207 -4.02 -9.57 22.85
C ALA A 207 -5.05 -10.14 21.87
N ASN A 208 -5.10 -11.47 21.73
CA ASN A 208 -6.02 -12.18 20.83
C ASN A 208 -5.95 -11.73 19.34
N TYR A 209 -4.80 -11.22 18.88
CA TYR A 209 -4.65 -10.75 17.50
C TYR A 209 -4.99 -11.84 16.47
N GLU A 210 -4.76 -13.10 16.77
CA GLU A 210 -5.08 -14.24 15.88
C GLU A 210 -6.58 -14.36 15.62
N ASN A 211 -7.41 -14.19 16.65
CA ASN A 211 -8.87 -14.20 16.50
C ASN A 211 -9.33 -12.94 15.74
N THR A 212 -8.73 -11.79 16.03
CA THR A 212 -9.03 -10.52 15.36
C THR A 212 -8.72 -10.61 13.88
N ILE A 213 -7.54 -11.12 13.51
CA ILE A 213 -7.16 -11.25 12.09
C ILE A 213 -8.01 -12.28 11.35
N SER A 214 -8.38 -13.39 12.02
CA SER A 214 -9.29 -14.38 11.45
C SER A 214 -10.66 -13.77 11.15
N TYR A 215 -11.20 -12.98 12.06
CA TYR A 215 -12.48 -12.30 11.86
C TYR A 215 -12.42 -11.27 10.72
N LEU A 216 -11.37 -10.44 10.67
CA LEU A 216 -11.13 -9.51 9.57
C LEU A 216 -10.96 -10.22 8.23
N SER A 217 -10.31 -11.38 8.23
CA SER A 217 -10.14 -12.20 7.02
C SER A 217 -11.49 -12.66 6.46
N ASN A 218 -12.42 -13.05 7.32
CA ASN A 218 -13.78 -13.40 6.91
C ASN A 218 -14.53 -12.17 6.34
N ILE A 219 -14.42 -11.01 6.99
CA ILE A 219 -15.01 -9.77 6.46
C ILE A 219 -14.45 -9.48 5.06
N ILE A 220 -13.14 -9.55 4.87
CA ILE A 220 -12.51 -9.28 3.57
C ILE A 220 -12.97 -10.29 2.51
N ALA A 221 -13.08 -11.57 2.85
CA ALA A 221 -13.59 -12.58 1.93
C ALA A 221 -15.02 -12.26 1.49
N GLU A 222 -15.91 -11.91 2.43
CA GLU A 222 -17.29 -11.52 2.13
C GLU A 222 -17.35 -10.22 1.27
N LEU A 223 -16.51 -9.22 1.56
CA LEU A 223 -16.47 -7.97 0.80
C LEU A 223 -15.95 -8.19 -0.63
N LYS A 224 -15.02 -9.13 -0.84
CA LYS A 224 -14.61 -9.53 -2.18
C LYS A 224 -15.75 -10.26 -2.91
N GLN A 225 -16.37 -11.25 -2.29
CA GLN A 225 -17.43 -12.06 -2.88
C GLN A 225 -18.69 -11.26 -3.22
N SER A 226 -19.06 -10.29 -2.38
CA SER A 226 -20.22 -9.42 -2.61
C SER A 226 -20.01 -8.38 -3.71
N GLY A 227 -18.80 -8.26 -4.25
CA GLY A 227 -18.44 -7.23 -5.22
C GLY A 227 -18.12 -5.86 -4.61
N PHE A 228 -18.19 -5.69 -3.29
CA PHE A 228 -17.95 -4.40 -2.64
C PHE A 228 -16.58 -3.79 -3.02
N VAL A 229 -15.51 -4.61 -3.04
CA VAL A 229 -14.17 -4.15 -3.41
C VAL A 229 -14.14 -3.72 -4.87
N ALA A 230 -14.74 -4.51 -5.77
CA ALA A 230 -14.81 -4.20 -7.20
C ALA A 230 -15.60 -2.90 -7.47
N ASP A 231 -16.70 -2.70 -6.77
CA ASP A 231 -17.54 -1.50 -6.90
C ASP A 231 -16.84 -0.25 -6.34
N ALA A 232 -16.08 -0.38 -5.24
CA ALA A 232 -15.23 0.69 -4.74
C ALA A 232 -14.14 1.05 -5.77
N MET A 233 -13.48 0.06 -6.37
CA MET A 233 -12.49 0.30 -7.43
C MET A 233 -13.10 1.05 -8.62
N LYS A 234 -14.30 0.66 -9.07
CA LYS A 234 -15.03 1.36 -10.15
C LYS A 234 -15.37 2.80 -9.76
N ARG A 235 -15.88 3.02 -8.54
CA ARG A 235 -16.26 4.34 -8.02
C ARG A 235 -15.11 5.34 -8.08
N TYR A 236 -13.90 4.88 -7.77
CA TYR A 236 -12.69 5.70 -7.77
C TYR A 236 -11.87 5.57 -9.07
N ASN A 237 -12.43 4.94 -10.11
CA ASN A 237 -11.80 4.77 -11.43
C ASN A 237 -10.38 4.16 -11.34
N ILE A 238 -10.20 3.15 -10.50
CA ILE A 238 -8.92 2.48 -10.32
C ILE A 238 -8.63 1.61 -11.56
N GLN A 239 -7.56 1.93 -12.27
CA GLN A 239 -7.11 1.19 -13.44
C GLN A 239 -5.86 0.36 -13.11
N GLY A 240 -5.69 -0.78 -13.79
CA GLY A 240 -4.48 -1.62 -13.70
C GLY A 240 -4.28 -2.35 -12.36
N ALA A 241 -5.22 -2.23 -11.42
CA ALA A 241 -5.31 -3.05 -10.23
C ALA A 241 -6.41 -4.10 -10.40
N LYS A 242 -6.34 -5.20 -9.67
CA LYS A 242 -7.40 -6.21 -9.64
C LYS A 242 -7.79 -6.56 -8.21
N VAL A 243 -9.04 -6.99 -8.02
CA VAL A 243 -9.44 -7.65 -6.78
C VAL A 243 -8.58 -8.91 -6.63
N ALA A 244 -8.04 -9.14 -5.44
CA ALA A 244 -7.26 -10.35 -5.19
C ALA A 244 -8.15 -11.59 -5.17
N ASP A 245 -7.59 -12.72 -5.57
CA ASP A 245 -8.26 -14.03 -5.58
C ASP A 245 -8.63 -14.50 -4.17
#